data_540cf35c7b480fb31b63e197402bac4f
#
_entry.id   540cf35c7b480fb31b63e197402bac4f
#
_cell.length_a   1.000
_cell.length_b   1.000
_cell.length_c   1.000
_cell.angle_alpha   90.00
_cell.angle_beta   90.00
_cell.angle_gamma   90.00
#
_symmetry.space_group_name_H-M   'P 1'
#
loop_
_entity.id
_entity.type
_entity.pdbx_description
1 polymer ?
#
loop_
_entity_poly.entity_id
_entity_poly.type
_entity_poly.pdbx_seq_one_letter_code
_entity_poly.pdbx_strand_id
1 'polypeptide(L)'
;MQTTTMSGPLYLQIKDTLLAQIKSGVYTCGQQIPTESALADIFSVSRVTIRKALKELEQDGLLIRHRGRGTFVADHSLRRNISENSSFTQICQFAGLVPGARTIKSVIEDATDSDVKELGIEAGSKVVVLERIR
;
A
#
# COMPACT_ATOMS: atom_id res chain seq x y z
N MET A 1 8.60 -32.39 -6.70
CA MET A 1 8.02 -31.41 -7.65
C MET A 1 6.53 -31.29 -7.37
N GLN A 2 6.13 -30.31 -6.63
CA GLN A 2 4.70 -30.02 -6.45
C GLN A 2 4.36 -28.81 -7.32
N THR A 3 3.77 -29.08 -8.47
CA THR A 3 3.08 -28.09 -9.29
C THR A 3 1.80 -27.71 -8.56
N THR A 4 1.86 -26.64 -7.75
CA THR A 4 0.66 -26.00 -7.23
C THR A 4 -0.08 -25.42 -8.43
N THR A 5 -1.12 -26.09 -8.86
CA THR A 5 -2.05 -25.59 -9.89
C THR A 5 -2.77 -24.39 -9.30
N MET A 6 -2.24 -23.20 -9.51
CA MET A 6 -2.92 -21.95 -9.15
C MET A 6 -4.11 -21.79 -10.10
N SER A 7 -5.29 -22.20 -9.64
CA SER A 7 -6.55 -22.06 -10.35
C SER A 7 -7.01 -20.61 -10.24
N GLY A 8 -6.83 -19.84 -11.32
CA GLY A 8 -7.28 -18.44 -11.37
C GLY A 8 -6.81 -17.72 -12.64
N PRO A 9 -7.32 -16.52 -12.92
CA PRO A 9 -6.88 -15.71 -14.05
C PRO A 9 -5.36 -15.49 -14.04
N LEU A 10 -4.70 -15.60 -15.20
CA LEU A 10 -3.25 -15.48 -15.34
C LEU A 10 -2.68 -14.19 -14.73
N TYR A 11 -3.38 -13.07 -14.83
CA TYR A 11 -2.92 -11.81 -14.26
C TYR A 11 -2.85 -11.84 -12.73
N LEU A 12 -3.71 -12.60 -12.05
CA LEU A 12 -3.65 -12.78 -10.60
C LEU A 12 -2.44 -13.62 -10.20
N GLN A 13 -2.15 -14.68 -10.91
CA GLN A 13 -0.97 -15.51 -10.66
C GLN A 13 0.33 -14.69 -10.83
N ILE A 14 0.39 -13.84 -11.85
CA ILE A 14 1.52 -12.92 -12.07
C ILE A 14 1.60 -11.88 -10.94
N LYS A 15 0.46 -11.31 -10.55
CA LYS A 15 0.37 -10.39 -9.40
C LYS A 15 0.93 -11.03 -8.14
N ASP A 16 0.49 -12.24 -7.81
CA ASP A 16 0.93 -12.97 -6.62
C ASP A 16 2.42 -13.32 -6.67
N THR A 17 2.93 -13.69 -7.84
CA THR A 17 4.36 -13.97 -8.05
C THR A 17 5.21 -12.71 -7.84
N LEU A 18 4.84 -11.60 -8.46
CA LEU A 18 5.53 -10.32 -8.30
C LEU A 18 5.46 -9.82 -6.85
N LEU A 19 4.31 -9.98 -6.21
CA LEU A 19 4.12 -9.68 -4.79
C LEU A 19 5.07 -10.49 -3.90
N ALA A 20 5.18 -11.80 -4.15
CA ALA A 20 6.11 -12.67 -3.42
C ALA A 20 7.57 -12.25 -3.64
N GLN A 21 7.95 -11.85 -4.85
CA GLN A 21 9.28 -11.36 -5.17
C GLN A 21 9.61 -10.02 -4.47
N ILE A 22 8.64 -9.12 -4.37
CA ILE A 22 8.79 -7.87 -3.60
C ILE A 22 8.95 -8.18 -2.11
N LYS A 23 8.10 -9.05 -1.55
CA LYS A 23 8.16 -9.45 -0.13
C LYS A 23 9.44 -10.18 0.24
N SER A 24 9.98 -11.01 -0.64
CA SER A 24 11.23 -11.76 -0.42
C SER A 24 12.49 -10.92 -0.67
N GLY A 25 12.34 -9.67 -1.15
CA GLY A 25 13.47 -8.77 -1.41
C GLY A 25 14.17 -9.02 -2.75
N VAL A 26 13.60 -9.82 -3.66
CA VAL A 26 14.10 -9.94 -5.03
C VAL A 26 14.03 -8.59 -5.74
N TYR A 27 12.94 -7.86 -5.53
CA TYR A 27 12.82 -6.45 -5.88
C TYR A 27 12.75 -5.62 -4.60
N THR A 28 13.75 -4.78 -4.37
CA THR A 28 13.83 -3.94 -3.18
C THR A 28 13.09 -2.62 -3.38
N CYS A 29 12.80 -1.95 -2.29
CA CYS A 29 12.15 -0.65 -2.27
C CYS A 29 12.89 0.37 -3.15
N GLY A 30 12.16 1.11 -3.99
CA GLY A 30 12.74 2.06 -4.96
C GLY A 30 13.40 1.43 -6.18
N GLN A 31 13.52 0.11 -6.25
CA GLN A 31 14.10 -0.59 -7.39
C GLN A 31 13.14 -0.61 -8.58
N GLN A 32 13.68 -0.43 -9.77
CA GLN A 32 12.94 -0.59 -11.01
C GLN A 32 12.68 -2.08 -11.29
N ILE A 33 11.43 -2.43 -11.57
CA ILE A 33 11.08 -3.78 -12.05
C ILE A 33 11.27 -3.87 -13.56
N PRO A 34 11.37 -5.07 -14.13
CA PRO A 34 11.48 -5.24 -15.57
C PRO A 34 10.31 -4.60 -16.32
N THR A 35 10.54 -4.21 -17.58
CA THR A 35 9.51 -3.60 -18.43
C THR A 35 8.33 -4.54 -18.69
N GLU A 36 7.18 -3.99 -19.08
CA GLU A 36 6.01 -4.80 -19.49
C GLU A 36 6.36 -5.85 -20.56
N SER A 37 7.26 -5.51 -21.49
CA SER A 37 7.73 -6.41 -22.55
C SER A 37 8.57 -7.54 -21.96
N ALA A 38 9.56 -7.19 -21.14
CA ALA A 38 10.43 -8.18 -20.51
C ALA A 38 9.64 -9.15 -19.59
N LEU A 39 8.68 -8.61 -18.82
CA LEU A 39 7.79 -9.44 -18.00
C LEU A 39 6.89 -10.35 -18.85
N ALA A 40 6.40 -9.85 -20.00
CA ALA A 40 5.61 -10.66 -20.93
C ALA A 40 6.40 -11.86 -21.46
N ASP A 41 7.68 -11.64 -21.79
CA ASP A 41 8.59 -12.70 -22.21
C ASP A 41 8.90 -13.67 -21.07
N ILE A 42 9.21 -13.19 -19.86
CA ILE A 42 9.52 -14.01 -18.68
C ILE A 42 8.34 -14.91 -18.31
N PHE A 43 7.12 -14.38 -18.29
CA PHE A 43 5.92 -15.12 -17.92
C PHE A 43 5.24 -15.84 -19.10
N SER A 44 5.74 -15.65 -20.33
CA SER A 44 5.15 -16.20 -21.57
C SER A 44 3.66 -15.85 -21.74
N VAL A 45 3.30 -14.60 -21.48
CA VAL A 45 1.94 -14.07 -21.57
C VAL A 45 1.87 -12.79 -22.40
N SER A 46 0.66 -12.34 -22.70
CA SER A 46 0.47 -11.08 -23.42
C SER A 46 0.85 -9.86 -22.56
N ARG A 47 1.32 -8.78 -23.17
CA ARG A 47 1.59 -7.50 -22.49
C ARG A 47 0.35 -6.93 -21.82
N VAL A 48 -0.85 -7.20 -22.34
CA VAL A 48 -2.13 -6.78 -21.75
C VAL A 48 -2.33 -7.47 -20.41
N THR A 49 -2.01 -8.75 -20.29
CA THR A 49 -2.08 -9.53 -19.04
C THR A 49 -1.12 -8.96 -18.00
N ILE A 50 0.13 -8.67 -18.40
CA ILE A 50 1.14 -8.03 -17.53
C ILE A 50 0.63 -6.65 -17.05
N ARG A 51 0.15 -5.82 -17.99
CA ARG A 51 -0.35 -4.48 -17.65
C ARG A 51 -1.47 -4.52 -16.62
N LYS A 52 -2.38 -5.51 -16.72
CA LYS A 52 -3.45 -5.70 -15.75
C LYS A 52 -2.89 -6.07 -14.38
N ALA A 53 -1.94 -7.00 -14.29
CA ALA A 53 -1.29 -7.39 -13.03
C ALA A 53 -0.56 -6.20 -12.39
N LEU A 54 0.21 -5.44 -13.17
CA LEU A 54 0.93 -4.26 -12.67
C LEU A 54 -0.02 -3.16 -12.20
N LYS A 55 -1.13 -2.94 -12.90
CA LYS A 55 -2.15 -1.96 -12.50
C LYS A 55 -2.76 -2.30 -11.14
N GLU A 56 -3.03 -3.58 -10.88
CA GLU A 56 -3.50 -4.04 -9.57
C GLU A 56 -2.47 -3.77 -8.47
N LEU A 57 -1.18 -4.05 -8.73
CA LEU A 57 -0.09 -3.78 -7.79
C LEU A 57 0.13 -2.26 -7.57
N GLU A 58 -0.11 -1.43 -8.58
CA GLU A 58 -0.12 0.03 -8.45
C GLU A 58 -1.30 0.50 -7.58
N GLN A 59 -2.50 -0.06 -7.77
CA GLN A 59 -3.68 0.24 -6.96
C GLN A 59 -3.50 -0.19 -5.51
N ASP A 60 -2.80 -1.30 -5.28
CA ASP A 60 -2.42 -1.77 -3.93
C ASP A 60 -1.27 -0.94 -3.32
N GLY A 61 -0.77 0.07 -4.04
CA GLY A 61 0.30 0.96 -3.57
C GLY A 61 1.69 0.33 -3.55
N LEU A 62 1.89 -0.84 -4.18
CA LEU A 62 3.14 -1.59 -4.19
C LEU A 62 4.12 -1.14 -5.24
N LEU A 63 3.60 -0.64 -6.32
CA LEU A 63 4.36 -0.14 -7.46
C LEU A 63 3.99 1.31 -7.74
N ILE A 64 4.96 2.05 -8.25
CA ILE A 64 4.78 3.42 -8.74
C ILE A 64 5.26 3.46 -10.18
N ARG A 65 4.40 3.93 -11.08
CA ARG A 65 4.77 4.16 -12.47
C ARG A 65 5.25 5.59 -12.68
N HIS A 66 6.44 5.73 -13.21
CA HIS A 66 6.99 6.99 -13.69
C HIS A 66 6.97 7.01 -15.23
N ARG A 67 6.15 7.91 -15.80
CA ARG A 67 6.02 8.03 -17.26
C ARG A 67 7.40 8.27 -17.91
N GLY A 68 7.75 7.44 -18.90
CA GLY A 68 9.04 7.51 -19.60
C GLY A 68 10.24 6.94 -18.82
N ARG A 69 10.08 6.55 -17.55
CA ARG A 69 11.18 6.04 -16.73
C ARG A 69 11.00 4.58 -16.31
N GLY A 70 9.77 4.08 -16.30
CA GLY A 70 9.47 2.70 -15.91
C GLY A 70 8.61 2.58 -14.65
N THR A 71 8.52 1.36 -14.15
CA THR A 71 7.75 1.02 -12.94
C THR A 71 8.74 0.62 -11.84
N PHE A 72 8.51 1.13 -10.64
CA PHE A 72 9.40 0.98 -9.48
C PHE A 72 8.63 0.40 -8.32
N VAL A 73 9.31 -0.35 -7.47
CA VAL A 73 8.76 -0.77 -6.18
C VAL A 73 8.54 0.47 -5.32
N ALA A 74 7.33 0.65 -4.81
CA ALA A 74 6.98 1.79 -3.99
C ALA A 74 7.85 1.83 -2.72
N ASP A 75 8.33 3.01 -2.36
CA ASP A 75 9.00 3.22 -1.10
C ASP A 75 7.94 3.34 0.01
N HIS A 76 7.75 2.26 0.74
CA HIS A 76 6.86 2.20 1.90
C HIS A 76 7.46 2.83 3.16
N SER A 77 8.56 3.59 3.04
CA SER A 77 8.97 4.46 4.13
C SER A 77 7.84 5.48 4.36
N LEU A 78 6.99 5.19 5.30
CA LEU A 78 5.95 5.97 6.01
C LEU A 78 5.48 7.35 5.45
N ARG A 79 5.76 7.67 4.17
CA ARG A 79 5.19 8.84 3.49
C ARG A 79 3.79 8.50 2.97
N ARG A 80 2.86 8.45 3.90
CA ARG A 80 1.44 8.39 3.63
C ARG A 80 0.98 9.56 2.78
N ASN A 81 0.39 9.26 1.65
CA ASN A 81 -0.74 10.06 1.19
C ASN A 81 -1.92 9.70 2.10
N ILE A 82 -2.25 10.60 3.02
CA ILE A 82 -3.37 10.49 3.99
C ILE A 82 -4.74 10.36 3.28
N SER A 83 -4.76 10.54 1.96
CA SER A 83 -5.97 10.48 1.11
C SER A 83 -6.42 9.07 0.70
N GLU A 84 -5.62 8.03 0.96
CA GLU A 84 -6.06 6.67 0.66
C GLU A 84 -6.50 5.94 1.93
N ASN A 85 -7.70 5.38 1.88
CA ASN A 85 -8.41 4.66 2.96
C ASN A 85 -7.72 3.37 3.45
N SER A 86 -6.40 3.27 3.35
CA SER A 86 -5.65 2.12 3.82
C SER A 86 -5.45 2.18 5.32
N SER A 87 -5.93 1.19 6.04
CA SER A 87 -5.73 1.05 7.48
C SER A 87 -4.23 0.94 7.81
N PHE A 88 -3.76 1.58 8.88
CA PHE A 88 -2.40 1.42 9.41
C PHE A 88 -2.01 -0.06 9.59
N THR A 89 -2.95 -0.87 10.05
CA THR A 89 -2.78 -2.33 10.19
C THR A 89 -2.44 -2.99 8.87
N GLN A 90 -3.15 -2.65 7.80
CA GLN A 90 -2.89 -3.19 6.46
C GLN A 90 -1.51 -2.79 5.95
N ILE A 91 -1.11 -1.54 6.18
CA ILE A 91 0.22 -1.03 5.79
C ILE A 91 1.32 -1.80 6.51
N CYS A 92 1.18 -2.04 7.82
CA CYS A 92 2.15 -2.81 8.60
C CYS A 92 2.22 -4.27 8.12
N GLN A 93 1.07 -4.92 7.97
CA GLN A 93 1.00 -6.31 7.47
C GLN A 93 1.65 -6.45 6.10
N PHE A 94 1.46 -5.43 5.26
CA PHE A 94 2.05 -5.36 3.92
C PHE A 94 3.57 -5.26 3.96
N ALA A 95 4.11 -4.46 4.89
CA ALA A 95 5.55 -4.30 5.13
C ALA A 95 6.16 -5.48 5.92
N GLY A 96 5.37 -6.52 6.26
CA GLY A 96 5.84 -7.64 7.10
C GLY A 96 6.05 -7.24 8.56
N LEU A 97 5.48 -6.11 8.98
CA LEU A 97 5.57 -5.59 10.34
C LEU A 97 4.34 -5.97 11.16
N VAL A 98 4.53 -6.15 12.45
CA VAL A 98 3.42 -6.34 13.39
C VAL A 98 2.91 -4.96 13.81
N PRO A 99 1.63 -4.61 13.50
CA PRO A 99 1.09 -3.33 13.90
C PRO A 99 0.95 -3.26 15.42
N GLY A 100 1.40 -2.15 15.98
CA GLY A 100 1.26 -1.86 17.40
C GLY A 100 0.85 -0.40 17.61
N ALA A 101 0.26 -0.10 18.74
CA ALA A 101 -0.06 1.27 19.15
C ALA A 101 0.09 1.42 20.66
N ARG A 102 0.67 2.54 21.07
CA ARG A 102 0.70 2.97 22.48
C ARG A 102 -0.01 4.31 22.60
N THR A 103 -1.06 4.34 23.41
CA THR A 103 -1.77 5.58 23.71
C THR A 103 -0.92 6.44 24.64
N ILE A 104 -0.63 7.66 24.24
CA ILE A 104 0.10 8.67 25.00
C ILE A 104 -0.88 9.52 25.80
N LYS A 105 -1.94 9.98 25.14
CA LYS A 105 -2.97 10.84 25.73
C LYS A 105 -4.36 10.35 25.30
N SER A 106 -5.29 10.28 26.23
CA SER A 106 -6.70 10.03 25.94
C SER A 106 -7.51 10.80 26.97
N VAL A 107 -8.05 11.95 26.56
CA VAL A 107 -8.79 12.86 27.46
C VAL A 107 -10.00 13.44 26.74
N ILE A 108 -10.98 13.89 27.53
CA ILE A 108 -12.12 14.69 27.05
C ILE A 108 -11.85 16.13 27.45
N GLU A 109 -11.80 17.02 26.47
CA GLU A 109 -11.52 18.44 26.64
C GLU A 109 -12.64 19.28 25.98
N ASP A 110 -12.75 20.53 26.34
CA ASP A 110 -13.64 21.45 25.64
C ASP A 110 -13.06 21.77 24.25
N ALA A 111 -13.93 21.78 23.23
CA ALA A 111 -13.51 22.05 21.86
C ALA A 111 -12.88 23.44 21.72
N THR A 112 -11.74 23.50 21.07
CA THR A 112 -11.11 24.77 20.68
C THR A 112 -11.82 25.37 19.46
N ASP A 113 -11.58 26.64 19.15
CA ASP A 113 -12.13 27.28 17.94
C ASP A 113 -11.70 26.56 16.66
N SER A 114 -10.52 25.95 16.66
CA SER A 114 -10.04 25.11 15.55
C SER A 114 -10.86 23.82 15.41
N ASP A 115 -11.15 23.16 16.54
CA ASP A 115 -11.96 21.93 16.55
C ASP A 115 -13.38 22.19 16.04
N VAL A 116 -13.98 23.30 16.51
CA VAL A 116 -15.30 23.75 16.07
C VAL A 116 -15.34 23.91 14.56
N LYS A 117 -14.33 24.55 13.99
CA LYS A 117 -14.23 24.83 12.55
C LYS A 117 -13.99 23.55 11.73
N GLU A 118 -13.06 22.70 12.18
CA GLU A 118 -12.63 21.52 11.41
C GLU A 118 -13.61 20.36 11.53
N LEU A 119 -14.23 20.17 12.70
CA LEU A 119 -15.19 19.10 12.93
C LEU A 119 -16.63 19.50 12.64
N GLY A 120 -16.91 20.79 12.40
CA GLY A 120 -18.27 21.31 12.15
C GLY A 120 -19.20 21.11 13.35
N ILE A 121 -18.69 21.20 14.56
CA ILE A 121 -19.43 21.06 15.82
C ILE A 121 -19.76 22.44 16.43
N GLU A 122 -20.69 22.48 17.38
CA GLU A 122 -21.06 23.71 18.08
C GLU A 122 -19.99 24.16 19.08
N ALA A 123 -19.85 25.49 19.26
CA ALA A 123 -18.97 26.03 20.30
C ALA A 123 -19.41 25.57 21.70
N GLY A 124 -18.45 25.19 22.54
CA GLY A 124 -18.73 24.61 23.86
C GLY A 124 -18.99 23.09 23.87
N SER A 125 -18.91 22.44 22.71
CA SER A 125 -18.92 20.99 22.60
C SER A 125 -17.68 20.39 23.26
N LYS A 126 -17.77 19.12 23.66
CA LYS A 126 -16.61 18.36 24.14
C LYS A 126 -16.05 17.47 23.03
N VAL A 127 -14.73 17.37 22.99
CA VAL A 127 -14.00 16.52 22.05
C VAL A 127 -13.15 15.49 22.79
N VAL A 128 -12.94 14.35 22.17
CA VAL A 128 -11.98 13.34 22.64
C VAL A 128 -10.65 13.60 21.96
N VAL A 129 -9.63 13.94 22.74
CA VAL A 129 -8.26 14.06 22.24
C VAL A 129 -7.55 12.74 22.45
N LEU A 130 -7.15 12.11 21.36
CA LEU A 130 -6.47 10.82 21.36
C LEU A 130 -5.12 10.93 20.63
N GLU A 131 -4.04 10.85 21.41
CA GLU A 131 -2.66 10.82 20.89
C GLU A 131 -2.07 9.43 21.02
N ARG A 132 -1.55 8.88 19.94
CA ARG A 132 -0.97 7.53 19.87
C ARG A 132 0.34 7.52 19.10
N ILE A 133 1.30 6.73 19.61
CA ILE A 133 2.45 6.27 18.82
C ILE A 133 2.06 4.94 18.18
N ARG A 134 2.33 4.85 16.91
CA ARG A 134 2.08 3.64 16.12
C ARG A 134 3.36 3.17 15.48
#